data_cefc461c91c4f597ccf702248e6c6d4b
#
_entry.id   cefc461c91c4f597ccf702248e6c6d4b
#
_cell.length_a   1.000
_cell.length_b   1.000
_cell.length_c   1.000
_cell.angle_alpha   90.00
_cell.angle_beta   90.00
_cell.angle_gamma   90.00
#
_symmetry.space_group_name_H-M   'P 1'
#
loop_
_entity.id
_entity.type
_entity.pdbx_description
1 polymer ?
#
loop_
_entity_poly.entity_id
_entity_poly.type
_entity_poly.pdbx_seq_one_letter_code
_entity_poly.pdbx_strand_id
1 'polypeptide(L)'
;MTSYLTTHNKFIGQFAYRELGTDHDGLPLIMLTHLSATLDDWDPLFIDQLAGQNHVIAVDLPGVGASRGQVPLTIEEMASQVIEFVQLLGFSKINLLGLSMGGMIAQAVAEKKPELINRLVLAGTGPRGGQGIAQVSTITFTTMIKSFFKHTNPKRYLFYPHDQQGAQKAKQVLGRIGQRTPAFADEKIKVGAFLRQLRAIKKWGTAPADDLSYLTIPTLIINGDHDTMVPTPNSYQMHDQIKNSQLLIFPDSGHGSIFQYAPVAAQKISRFLTAAPIK
;
A
#
# COMPACT_ATOMS: atom_id res chain seq x y z
N MET A 1 -13.13 -1.58 20.91
CA MET A 1 -12.39 -1.97 19.69
C MET A 1 -10.89 -1.89 19.97
N THR A 2 -10.13 -2.88 19.57
CA THR A 2 -8.65 -2.85 19.67
C THR A 2 -8.13 -1.82 18.69
N SER A 3 -7.31 -0.86 19.13
CA SER A 3 -6.69 0.11 18.22
C SER A 3 -5.47 -0.48 17.55
N TYR A 4 -5.20 -0.06 16.31
CA TYR A 4 -3.99 -0.44 15.58
C TYR A 4 -2.70 -0.10 16.36
N LEU A 5 -2.71 0.99 17.15
CA LEU A 5 -1.56 1.41 17.97
C LEU A 5 -1.18 0.39 19.07
N THR A 6 -2.14 -0.42 19.53
CA THR A 6 -1.96 -1.41 20.60
C THR A 6 -2.06 -2.85 20.10
N THR A 7 -2.05 -3.07 18.79
CA THR A 7 -2.09 -4.39 18.18
C THR A 7 -0.68 -4.97 18.08
N HIS A 8 -0.47 -6.15 18.65
CA HIS A 8 0.78 -6.89 18.56
C HIS A 8 0.97 -7.55 17.19
N ASN A 9 2.21 -7.77 16.79
CA ASN A 9 2.52 -8.62 15.66
C ASN A 9 2.14 -10.07 15.96
N LYS A 10 1.47 -10.70 14.98
CA LYS A 10 1.24 -12.14 14.89
C LYS A 10 2.24 -12.72 13.87
N PHE A 11 2.47 -14.02 13.92
CA PHE A 11 3.41 -14.69 13.04
C PHE A 11 2.80 -15.95 12.43
N ILE A 12 3.05 -16.16 11.13
CA ILE A 12 2.74 -17.40 10.44
C ILE A 12 3.83 -17.67 9.38
N GLY A 13 4.44 -18.87 9.42
CA GLY A 13 5.59 -19.15 8.58
C GLY A 13 6.71 -18.12 8.80
N GLN A 14 7.06 -17.42 7.74
CA GLN A 14 8.06 -16.35 7.77
C GLN A 14 7.48 -14.93 7.91
N PHE A 15 6.17 -14.80 7.97
CA PHE A 15 5.46 -13.51 7.91
C PHE A 15 5.09 -13.00 9.30
N ALA A 16 5.36 -11.71 9.53
CA ALA A 16 4.76 -10.92 10.60
C ALA A 16 3.55 -10.16 10.06
N TYR A 17 2.46 -10.11 10.81
CA TYR A 17 1.24 -9.44 10.39
C TYR A 17 0.47 -8.91 11.60
N ARG A 18 -0.45 -7.97 11.36
CA ARG A 18 -1.43 -7.49 12.34
C ARG A 18 -2.82 -7.67 11.82
N GLU A 19 -3.72 -8.02 12.71
CA GLU A 19 -5.08 -8.39 12.38
C GLU A 19 -6.07 -7.69 13.31
N LEU A 20 -7.10 -7.06 12.75
CA LEU A 20 -8.14 -6.32 13.44
C LEU A 20 -9.50 -6.59 12.78
N GLY A 21 -10.59 -6.30 13.51
CA GLY A 21 -11.94 -6.44 12.96
C GLY A 21 -12.32 -7.89 12.66
N THR A 22 -11.81 -8.84 13.44
CA THR A 22 -12.06 -10.29 13.26
C THR A 22 -13.50 -10.72 13.56
N ASP A 23 -14.31 -9.82 14.09
CA ASP A 23 -15.75 -9.98 14.37
C ASP A 23 -16.64 -9.64 13.16
N HIS A 24 -16.07 -9.22 12.03
CA HIS A 24 -16.80 -8.96 10.80
C HIS A 24 -16.87 -10.21 9.89
N ASP A 25 -18.08 -10.57 9.45
CA ASP A 25 -18.38 -11.74 8.60
C ASP A 25 -18.08 -11.49 7.12
N GLY A 26 -16.99 -10.90 6.78
CA GLY A 26 -16.60 -10.61 5.39
C GLY A 26 -15.33 -11.32 4.96
N LEU A 27 -15.05 -11.29 3.65
CA LEU A 27 -13.73 -11.69 3.16
C LEU A 27 -12.68 -10.75 3.74
N PRO A 28 -11.54 -11.26 4.24
CA PRO A 28 -10.51 -10.42 4.84
C PRO A 28 -9.91 -9.47 3.81
N LEU A 29 -9.57 -8.26 4.26
CA LEU A 29 -8.81 -7.28 3.51
C LEU A 29 -7.32 -7.43 3.84
N ILE A 30 -6.56 -8.01 2.92
CA ILE A 30 -5.09 -8.07 3.02
C ILE A 30 -4.53 -6.74 2.55
N MET A 31 -3.61 -6.15 3.31
CA MET A 31 -3.04 -4.84 3.03
C MET A 31 -1.53 -4.91 2.85
N LEU A 32 -1.07 -4.42 1.69
CA LEU A 32 0.34 -4.36 1.29
C LEU A 32 0.83 -2.92 1.31
N THR A 33 1.92 -2.67 2.02
CA THR A 33 2.43 -1.34 2.25
C THR A 33 3.36 -0.83 1.14
N HIS A 34 3.85 0.40 1.29
CA HIS A 34 4.71 1.10 0.34
C HIS A 34 6.21 0.78 0.54
N LEU A 35 7.05 1.28 -0.37
CA LEU A 35 8.52 1.25 -0.27
C LEU A 35 9.00 1.71 1.12
N SER A 36 9.94 0.96 1.71
CA SER A 36 10.61 1.30 2.98
C SER A 36 9.66 1.36 4.19
N ALA A 37 8.50 0.76 4.10
CA ALA A 37 7.52 0.71 5.18
C ALA A 37 7.49 -0.66 5.86
N THR A 38 7.11 -0.65 7.12
CA THR A 38 6.77 -1.80 7.93
C THR A 38 5.33 -1.68 8.42
N LEU A 39 4.87 -2.61 9.24
CA LEU A 39 3.55 -2.52 9.88
C LEU A 39 3.34 -1.22 10.66
N ASP A 40 4.39 -0.56 11.13
CA ASP A 40 4.30 0.71 11.86
C ASP A 40 4.05 1.94 10.99
N ASP A 41 4.16 1.80 9.67
CA ASP A 41 4.01 2.93 8.74
C ASP A 41 2.58 3.16 8.23
N TRP A 42 1.65 2.30 8.62
CA TRP A 42 0.22 2.53 8.39
C TRP A 42 -0.32 3.59 9.36
N ASP A 43 -1.07 4.57 8.85
CA ASP A 43 -1.77 5.55 9.69
C ASP A 43 -2.82 4.83 10.56
N PRO A 44 -2.71 4.87 11.90
CA PRO A 44 -3.64 4.18 12.77
C PRO A 44 -5.09 4.64 12.59
N LEU A 45 -5.32 5.92 12.28
CA LEU A 45 -6.67 6.42 12.00
C LEU A 45 -7.28 5.72 10.76
N PHE A 46 -6.49 5.52 9.71
CA PHE A 46 -6.94 4.84 8.49
C PHE A 46 -7.26 3.36 8.76
N ILE A 47 -6.36 2.65 9.46
CA ILE A 47 -6.58 1.24 9.79
C ILE A 47 -7.76 1.05 10.72
N ASP A 48 -7.87 1.85 11.80
CA ASP A 48 -8.96 1.73 12.77
C ASP A 48 -10.33 2.00 12.13
N GLN A 49 -10.41 2.94 11.19
CA GLN A 49 -11.63 3.20 10.41
C GLN A 49 -11.99 2.03 9.49
N LEU A 50 -11.01 1.41 8.84
CA LEU A 50 -11.25 0.21 8.02
C LEU A 50 -11.68 -0.98 8.88
N ALA A 51 -10.98 -1.22 9.99
CA ALA A 51 -11.24 -2.32 10.90
C ALA A 51 -12.59 -2.19 11.63
N GLY A 52 -13.13 -0.98 11.70
CA GLY A 52 -14.50 -0.76 12.21
C GLY A 52 -15.61 -1.33 11.32
N GLN A 53 -15.31 -1.75 10.10
CA GLN A 53 -16.29 -2.26 9.12
C GLN A 53 -15.80 -3.50 8.36
N ASN A 54 -14.53 -3.90 8.51
CA ASN A 54 -13.93 -5.00 7.76
C ASN A 54 -12.98 -5.81 8.64
N HIS A 55 -12.81 -7.09 8.33
CA HIS A 55 -11.69 -7.88 8.81
C HIS A 55 -10.42 -7.46 8.06
N VAL A 56 -9.46 -6.84 8.74
CA VAL A 56 -8.24 -6.23 8.16
C VAL A 56 -7.00 -6.99 8.60
N ILE A 57 -6.14 -7.32 7.65
CA ILE A 57 -4.84 -7.98 7.88
C ILE A 57 -3.75 -7.20 7.13
N ALA A 58 -2.93 -6.47 7.88
CA ALA A 58 -1.72 -5.84 7.35
C ALA A 58 -0.54 -6.80 7.51
N VAL A 59 0.32 -6.93 6.49
CA VAL A 59 1.42 -7.89 6.47
C VAL A 59 2.74 -7.24 6.08
N ASP A 60 3.82 -7.63 6.75
CA ASP A 60 5.18 -7.43 6.30
C ASP A 60 5.64 -8.61 5.45
N LEU A 61 6.10 -8.33 4.24
CA LEU A 61 6.65 -9.36 3.37
C LEU A 61 8.03 -9.81 3.86
N PRO A 62 8.51 -11.02 3.49
CA PRO A 62 9.79 -11.54 3.92
C PRO A 62 10.95 -10.56 3.77
N GLY A 63 11.73 -10.40 4.86
CA GLY A 63 12.85 -9.47 4.95
C GLY A 63 12.48 -8.02 5.30
N VAL A 64 11.20 -7.75 5.59
CA VAL A 64 10.68 -6.43 6.05
C VAL A 64 10.19 -6.56 7.48
N GLY A 65 10.41 -5.52 8.31
CA GLY A 65 9.98 -5.50 9.69
C GLY A 65 10.44 -6.74 10.45
N ALA A 66 9.53 -7.33 11.22
CA ALA A 66 9.76 -8.57 11.96
C ALA A 66 9.61 -9.85 11.12
N SER A 67 9.27 -9.76 9.82
CA SER A 67 9.22 -10.91 8.91
C SER A 67 10.61 -11.47 8.62
N ARG A 68 10.73 -12.79 8.68
CA ARG A 68 12.00 -13.50 8.38
C ARG A 68 12.26 -13.55 6.87
N GLY A 69 13.46 -14.00 6.49
CA GLY A 69 13.81 -14.20 5.09
C GLY A 69 14.42 -12.96 4.44
N GLN A 70 14.22 -12.80 3.15
CA GLN A 70 14.86 -11.74 2.37
C GLN A 70 13.86 -11.18 1.33
N VAL A 71 13.89 -9.85 1.15
CA VAL A 71 13.13 -9.16 0.10
C VAL A 71 13.57 -9.67 -1.29
N PRO A 72 12.66 -10.12 -2.15
CA PRO A 72 12.97 -10.48 -3.54
C PRO A 72 13.46 -9.29 -4.38
N LEU A 73 13.97 -9.57 -5.57
CA LEU A 73 14.48 -8.53 -6.49
C LEU A 73 13.48 -8.15 -7.60
N THR A 74 12.26 -8.72 -7.54
CA THR A 74 11.18 -8.46 -8.50
C THR A 74 9.84 -8.35 -7.76
N ILE A 75 8.92 -7.60 -8.35
CA ILE A 75 7.54 -7.46 -7.86
C ILE A 75 6.82 -8.81 -7.98
N GLU A 76 7.07 -9.56 -9.04
CA GLU A 76 6.46 -10.86 -9.33
C GLU A 76 6.83 -11.93 -8.28
N GLU A 77 8.06 -11.91 -7.76
CA GLU A 77 8.48 -12.79 -6.66
C GLU A 77 7.82 -12.37 -5.34
N MET A 78 7.69 -11.06 -5.07
CA MET A 78 6.95 -10.56 -3.91
C MET A 78 5.47 -10.96 -3.98
N ALA A 79 4.85 -10.93 -5.16
CA ALA A 79 3.48 -11.40 -5.37
C ALA A 79 3.32 -12.89 -5.03
N SER A 80 4.30 -13.73 -5.35
CA SER A 80 4.29 -15.15 -4.95
C SER A 80 4.33 -15.33 -3.44
N GLN A 81 5.07 -14.47 -2.72
CA GLN A 81 5.07 -14.46 -1.24
C GLN A 81 3.72 -14.04 -0.66
N VAL A 82 3.01 -13.09 -1.28
CA VAL A 82 1.64 -12.71 -0.85
C VAL A 82 0.69 -13.90 -1.02
N ILE A 83 0.77 -14.62 -2.13
CA ILE A 83 -0.04 -15.82 -2.37
C ILE A 83 0.25 -16.90 -1.31
N GLU A 84 1.53 -17.15 -1.00
CA GLU A 84 1.95 -18.05 0.08
C GLU A 84 1.36 -17.64 1.43
N PHE A 85 1.46 -16.35 1.79
CA PHE A 85 0.89 -15.82 3.03
C PHE A 85 -0.61 -16.08 3.17
N VAL A 86 -1.38 -15.78 2.12
CA VAL A 86 -2.82 -16.01 2.10
C VAL A 86 -3.17 -17.50 2.24
N GLN A 87 -2.39 -18.38 1.59
CA GLN A 87 -2.56 -19.82 1.71
C GLN A 87 -2.26 -20.33 3.12
N LEU A 88 -1.20 -19.83 3.76
CA LEU A 88 -0.86 -20.17 5.15
C LEU A 88 -1.98 -19.75 6.13
N LEU A 89 -2.65 -18.63 5.87
CA LEU A 89 -3.82 -18.20 6.65
C LEU A 89 -5.08 -19.03 6.37
N GLY A 90 -5.07 -19.90 5.36
CA GLY A 90 -6.21 -20.77 5.00
C GLY A 90 -7.31 -20.08 4.20
N PHE A 91 -7.09 -18.88 3.67
CA PHE A 91 -8.07 -18.18 2.86
C PHE A 91 -8.04 -18.63 1.40
N SER A 92 -9.21 -18.97 0.85
CA SER A 92 -9.39 -19.29 -0.58
C SER A 92 -9.75 -18.06 -1.41
N LYS A 93 -10.25 -16.99 -0.77
CA LYS A 93 -10.62 -15.72 -1.41
C LYS A 93 -10.47 -14.56 -0.45
N ILE A 94 -9.96 -13.42 -0.95
CA ILE A 94 -9.65 -12.23 -0.17
C ILE A 94 -10.05 -10.96 -0.92
N ASN A 95 -10.11 -9.85 -0.20
CA ASN A 95 -9.95 -8.51 -0.76
C ASN A 95 -8.49 -8.09 -0.61
N LEU A 96 -7.95 -7.36 -1.59
CA LEU A 96 -6.54 -6.99 -1.59
C LEU A 96 -6.40 -5.48 -1.78
N LEU A 97 -5.70 -4.80 -0.87
CA LEU A 97 -5.32 -3.40 -0.96
C LEU A 97 -3.80 -3.28 -1.07
N GLY A 98 -3.33 -2.58 -2.09
CA GLY A 98 -1.92 -2.26 -2.22
C GLY A 98 -1.68 -0.75 -2.31
N LEU A 99 -0.79 -0.23 -1.45
CA LEU A 99 -0.33 1.15 -1.48
C LEU A 99 1.04 1.22 -2.17
N SER A 100 1.15 2.03 -3.24
CA SER A 100 2.42 2.28 -3.94
C SER A 100 3.06 0.99 -4.45
N MET A 101 4.25 0.61 -3.96
CA MET A 101 4.87 -0.68 -4.25
C MET A 101 3.93 -1.85 -3.95
N GLY A 102 3.16 -1.78 -2.84
CA GLY A 102 2.14 -2.77 -2.53
C GLY A 102 1.07 -2.90 -3.61
N GLY A 103 0.75 -1.81 -4.32
CA GLY A 103 -0.17 -1.82 -5.46
C GLY A 103 0.42 -2.46 -6.72
N MET A 104 1.74 -2.32 -6.94
CA MET A 104 2.43 -3.07 -8.00
C MET A 104 2.41 -4.58 -7.70
N ILE A 105 2.66 -4.95 -6.44
CA ILE A 105 2.58 -6.34 -5.98
C ILE A 105 1.16 -6.88 -6.12
N ALA A 106 0.14 -6.10 -5.75
CA ALA A 106 -1.27 -6.50 -5.85
C ALA A 106 -1.70 -6.75 -7.32
N GLN A 107 -1.23 -5.94 -8.27
CA GLN A 107 -1.42 -6.19 -9.70
C GLN A 107 -0.78 -7.52 -10.13
N ALA A 108 0.46 -7.79 -9.71
CA ALA A 108 1.13 -9.06 -10.03
C ALA A 108 0.47 -10.28 -9.34
N VAL A 109 -0.14 -10.12 -8.15
CA VAL A 109 -0.98 -11.18 -7.54
C VAL A 109 -2.22 -11.43 -8.40
N ALA A 110 -2.89 -10.36 -8.86
CA ALA A 110 -4.08 -10.46 -9.70
C ALA A 110 -3.79 -11.10 -11.07
N GLU A 111 -2.61 -10.86 -11.64
CA GLU A 111 -2.13 -11.52 -12.86
C GLU A 111 -1.88 -13.03 -12.64
N LYS A 112 -1.21 -13.39 -11.52
CA LYS A 112 -0.83 -14.78 -11.22
C LYS A 112 -1.98 -15.65 -10.74
N LYS A 113 -2.88 -15.08 -9.94
CA LYS A 113 -3.94 -15.84 -9.25
C LYS A 113 -5.22 -15.00 -9.08
N PRO A 114 -5.88 -14.63 -10.20
CA PRO A 114 -7.06 -13.75 -10.18
C PRO A 114 -8.22 -14.30 -9.35
N GLU A 115 -8.39 -15.63 -9.31
CA GLU A 115 -9.45 -16.30 -8.54
C GLU A 115 -9.33 -16.10 -7.03
N LEU A 116 -8.13 -15.77 -6.53
CA LEU A 116 -7.88 -15.48 -5.12
C LEU A 116 -8.49 -14.15 -4.68
N ILE A 117 -8.66 -13.20 -5.62
CA ILE A 117 -9.04 -11.82 -5.31
C ILE A 117 -10.53 -11.61 -5.62
N ASN A 118 -11.28 -11.19 -4.61
CA ASN A 118 -12.67 -10.76 -4.76
C ASN A 118 -12.76 -9.30 -5.25
N ARG A 119 -12.01 -8.40 -4.60
CA ARG A 119 -11.93 -6.97 -4.93
C ARG A 119 -10.51 -6.48 -4.75
N LEU A 120 -10.08 -5.58 -5.64
CA LEU A 120 -8.75 -5.00 -5.67
C LEU A 120 -8.80 -3.50 -5.40
N VAL A 121 -7.97 -3.01 -4.48
CA VAL A 121 -7.80 -1.57 -4.22
C VAL A 121 -6.35 -1.19 -4.53
N LEU A 122 -6.16 -0.30 -5.49
CA LEU A 122 -4.87 0.19 -5.96
C LEU A 122 -4.71 1.66 -5.54
N ALA A 123 -3.90 1.93 -4.52
CA ALA A 123 -3.70 3.27 -4.00
C ALA A 123 -2.29 3.80 -4.31
N GLY A 124 -2.18 5.02 -4.86
CA GLY A 124 -0.91 5.68 -5.13
C GLY A 124 0.08 4.81 -5.93
N THR A 125 -0.39 4.07 -6.92
CA THR A 125 0.41 3.10 -7.67
C THR A 125 0.26 3.28 -9.17
N GLY A 126 1.01 2.51 -9.94
CA GLY A 126 0.96 2.53 -11.40
C GLY A 126 1.27 1.17 -12.02
N PRO A 127 0.96 1.01 -13.31
CA PRO A 127 1.16 -0.24 -14.04
C PRO A 127 2.65 -0.53 -14.29
N ARG A 128 2.96 -1.72 -14.74
CA ARG A 128 4.27 -2.08 -15.26
C ARG A 128 4.62 -1.14 -16.44
N GLY A 129 5.84 -0.58 -16.45
CA GLY A 129 6.24 0.42 -17.44
C GLY A 129 5.58 1.79 -17.27
N GLY A 130 4.84 2.02 -16.19
CA GLY A 130 4.10 3.27 -15.96
C GLY A 130 4.99 4.51 -15.83
N GLN A 131 4.41 5.66 -16.18
CA GLN A 131 5.10 6.95 -16.22
C GLN A 131 5.73 7.29 -14.85
N GLY A 132 7.03 7.64 -14.84
CA GLY A 132 7.73 8.13 -13.65
C GLY A 132 8.17 7.04 -12.67
N ILE A 133 7.70 5.81 -12.77
CA ILE A 133 8.00 4.72 -11.80
C ILE A 133 9.50 4.38 -11.79
N ALA A 134 10.16 4.39 -12.93
CA ALA A 134 11.59 4.15 -13.04
C ALA A 134 12.44 5.19 -12.28
N GLN A 135 11.92 6.41 -12.05
CA GLN A 135 12.55 7.52 -11.35
C GLN A 135 12.35 7.49 -9.83
N VAL A 136 11.52 6.61 -9.28
CA VAL A 136 11.24 6.52 -7.83
C VAL A 136 12.53 6.45 -7.01
N SER A 137 13.53 5.69 -7.44
CA SER A 137 14.83 5.61 -6.75
C SER A 137 15.53 6.97 -6.68
N THR A 138 15.60 7.70 -7.79
CA THR A 138 16.23 9.02 -7.86
C THR A 138 15.47 10.03 -6.97
N ILE A 139 14.14 10.06 -7.08
CA ILE A 139 13.28 10.95 -6.26
C ILE A 139 13.49 10.64 -4.77
N THR A 140 13.53 9.36 -4.40
CA THR A 140 13.71 8.95 -3.00
C THR A 140 15.08 9.40 -2.47
N PHE A 141 16.19 9.11 -3.16
CA PHE A 141 17.51 9.48 -2.68
C PHE A 141 17.72 11.00 -2.63
N THR A 142 17.31 11.75 -3.65
CA THR A 142 17.42 13.21 -3.65
C THR A 142 16.61 13.84 -2.53
N THR A 143 15.42 13.29 -2.25
CA THR A 143 14.56 13.75 -1.14
C THR A 143 15.16 13.39 0.22
N MET A 144 15.73 12.20 0.38
CA MET A 144 16.42 11.83 1.63
C MET A 144 17.57 12.77 1.95
N ILE A 145 18.42 13.11 0.96
CA ILE A 145 19.50 14.06 1.10
C ILE A 145 18.96 15.45 1.49
N LYS A 146 17.97 15.95 0.76
CA LYS A 146 17.31 17.24 1.07
C LYS A 146 16.72 17.28 2.49
N SER A 147 16.09 16.20 2.90
CA SER A 147 15.45 16.08 4.21
C SER A 147 16.49 16.02 5.34
N PHE A 148 17.62 15.34 5.10
CA PHE A 148 18.74 15.29 6.04
C PHE A 148 19.25 16.71 6.37
N PHE A 149 19.55 17.53 5.35
CA PHE A 149 19.99 18.91 5.55
C PHE A 149 18.93 19.83 6.16
N LYS A 150 17.64 19.50 5.99
CA LYS A 150 16.52 20.27 6.58
C LYS A 150 16.05 19.75 7.94
N HIS A 151 16.68 18.69 8.47
CA HIS A 151 16.27 18.02 9.71
C HIS A 151 14.77 17.65 9.71
N THR A 152 14.26 17.14 8.57
CA THR A 152 12.85 16.81 8.40
C THR A 152 12.69 15.34 8.00
N ASN A 153 11.50 14.79 8.25
CA ASN A 153 11.17 13.44 7.78
C ASN A 153 11.01 13.43 6.25
N PRO A 154 11.71 12.56 5.50
CA PRO A 154 11.58 12.47 4.04
C PRO A 154 10.14 12.30 3.55
N LYS A 155 9.28 11.59 4.29
CA LYS A 155 7.87 11.39 3.95
C LYS A 155 7.10 12.70 3.82
N ARG A 156 7.54 13.79 4.49
CA ARG A 156 6.96 15.13 4.32
C ARG A 156 6.97 15.58 2.85
N TYR A 157 8.03 15.27 2.12
CA TYR A 157 8.20 15.68 0.73
C TYR A 157 7.81 14.60 -0.28
N LEU A 158 7.86 13.33 0.11
CA LEU A 158 7.50 12.21 -0.75
C LEU A 158 5.98 11.99 -0.83
N PHE A 159 5.27 12.26 0.27
CA PHE A 159 3.87 11.85 0.45
C PHE A 159 2.86 13.00 0.39
N TYR A 160 3.32 14.24 0.55
CA TYR A 160 2.42 15.40 0.72
C TYR A 160 2.84 16.54 -0.20
N PRO A 161 1.88 17.38 -0.66
CA PRO A 161 2.18 18.60 -1.40
C PRO A 161 3.20 19.49 -0.66
N HIS A 162 4.00 20.25 -1.41
CA HIS A 162 5.11 21.02 -0.84
C HIS A 162 4.70 22.38 -0.25
N ASP A 163 3.41 22.68 -0.27
CA ASP A 163 2.82 23.89 0.30
C ASP A 163 2.59 23.79 1.82
N GLN A 164 1.96 24.84 2.38
CA GLN A 164 1.67 24.94 3.81
C GLN A 164 0.63 23.91 4.27
N GLN A 165 -0.39 23.62 3.43
CA GLN A 165 -1.43 22.64 3.76
C GLN A 165 -0.86 21.24 3.80
N GLY A 166 -0.05 20.87 2.80
CA GLY A 166 0.66 19.58 2.78
C GLY A 166 1.62 19.42 3.96
N ALA A 167 2.27 20.53 4.41
CA ALA A 167 3.09 20.50 5.65
C ALA A 167 2.26 20.17 6.89
N GLN A 168 1.09 20.80 7.03
CA GLN A 168 0.19 20.57 8.14
C GLN A 168 -0.37 19.14 8.14
N LYS A 169 -0.79 18.64 6.97
CA LYS A 169 -1.26 17.24 6.80
C LYS A 169 -0.17 16.24 7.13
N ALA A 170 1.05 16.47 6.64
CA ALA A 170 2.21 15.63 6.99
C ALA A 170 2.43 15.57 8.50
N LYS A 171 2.43 16.73 9.18
CA LYS A 171 2.60 16.80 10.64
C LYS A 171 1.52 16.00 11.38
N GLN A 172 0.27 16.09 10.95
CA GLN A 172 -0.86 15.36 11.55
C GLN A 172 -0.71 13.85 11.38
N VAL A 173 -0.46 13.38 10.14
CA VAL A 173 -0.37 11.94 9.85
C VAL A 173 0.89 11.33 10.48
N LEU A 174 2.05 11.95 10.28
CA LEU A 174 3.31 11.46 10.87
C LEU A 174 3.27 11.51 12.41
N GLY A 175 2.56 12.48 12.98
CA GLY A 175 2.30 12.53 14.41
C GLY A 175 1.48 11.35 14.92
N ARG A 176 0.43 10.93 14.19
CA ARG A 176 -0.36 9.73 14.55
C ARG A 176 0.45 8.43 14.42
N ILE A 177 1.20 8.29 13.34
CA ILE A 177 2.09 7.13 13.12
C ILE A 177 3.12 7.03 14.25
N GLY A 178 3.68 8.16 14.69
CA GLY A 178 4.67 8.23 15.78
C GLY A 178 4.12 7.96 17.18
N GLN A 179 2.82 7.75 17.37
CA GLN A 179 2.23 7.48 18.69
C GLN A 179 2.41 6.04 19.18
N ARG A 180 2.85 5.13 18.31
CA ARG A 180 3.07 3.72 18.69
C ARG A 180 4.18 3.63 19.73
N THR A 181 3.90 2.94 20.82
CA THR A 181 4.86 2.72 21.89
C THR A 181 5.81 1.56 21.57
N PRO A 182 7.02 1.51 22.16
CA PRO A 182 7.97 0.43 21.93
C PRO A 182 7.43 -0.98 22.19
N ALA A 183 6.48 -1.13 23.11
CA ALA A 183 5.86 -2.43 23.43
C ALA A 183 5.07 -3.05 22.25
N PHE A 184 4.62 -2.22 21.32
CA PHE A 184 3.84 -2.64 20.15
C PHE A 184 4.57 -2.35 18.83
N ALA A 185 5.81 -1.85 18.90
CA ALA A 185 6.58 -1.47 17.73
C ALA A 185 7.02 -2.69 16.92
N ASP A 186 7.08 -2.51 15.62
CA ASP A 186 7.67 -3.45 14.70
C ASP A 186 9.20 -3.21 14.57
N GLU A 187 9.91 -4.15 13.95
CA GLU A 187 11.31 -3.96 13.59
C GLU A 187 11.44 -2.94 12.44
N LYS A 188 12.50 -2.13 12.51
CA LYS A 188 12.80 -1.18 11.43
C LYS A 188 13.28 -1.90 10.17
N ILE A 189 12.96 -1.37 9.01
CA ILE A 189 13.45 -1.89 7.75
C ILE A 189 15.00 -1.79 7.68
N LYS A 190 15.63 -2.87 7.20
CA LYS A 190 17.08 -2.93 6.99
C LYS A 190 17.45 -2.26 5.68
N VAL A 191 18.62 -1.61 5.62
CA VAL A 191 19.12 -0.93 4.41
C VAL A 191 19.15 -1.87 3.20
N GLY A 192 19.59 -3.12 3.39
CA GLY A 192 19.60 -4.11 2.32
C GLY A 192 18.22 -4.41 1.76
N ALA A 193 17.19 -4.51 2.61
CA ALA A 193 15.80 -4.71 2.21
C ALA A 193 15.28 -3.51 1.39
N PHE A 194 15.52 -2.28 1.87
CA PHE A 194 15.18 -1.06 1.15
C PHE A 194 15.80 -0.99 -0.26
N LEU A 195 17.09 -1.29 -0.39
CA LEU A 195 17.77 -1.27 -1.69
C LEU A 195 17.22 -2.35 -2.65
N ARG A 196 16.84 -3.51 -2.14
CA ARG A 196 16.20 -4.57 -2.93
C ARG A 196 14.81 -4.16 -3.41
N GLN A 197 14.02 -3.52 -2.55
CA GLN A 197 12.73 -2.94 -2.94
C GLN A 197 12.87 -1.89 -4.05
N LEU A 198 13.82 -0.96 -3.93
CA LEU A 198 14.11 0.02 -4.98
C LEU A 198 14.48 -0.63 -6.31
N ARG A 199 15.26 -1.73 -6.26
CA ARG A 199 15.61 -2.48 -7.47
C ARG A 199 14.40 -3.14 -8.11
N ALA A 200 13.51 -3.72 -7.31
CA ALA A 200 12.27 -4.31 -7.81
C ALA A 200 11.35 -3.27 -8.46
N ILE A 201 11.15 -2.11 -7.81
CA ILE A 201 10.38 -0.99 -8.37
C ILE A 201 11.01 -0.49 -9.68
N LYS A 202 12.35 -0.35 -9.74
CA LYS A 202 13.02 0.08 -10.96
C LYS A 202 12.80 -0.91 -12.11
N LYS A 203 12.89 -2.22 -11.84
CA LYS A 203 12.58 -3.25 -12.84
C LYS A 203 11.13 -3.16 -13.33
N TRP A 204 10.18 -2.97 -12.42
CA TRP A 204 8.76 -2.76 -12.76
C TRP A 204 8.57 -1.53 -13.66
N GLY A 205 9.17 -0.40 -13.30
CA GLY A 205 9.04 0.86 -14.05
C GLY A 205 9.82 0.92 -15.37
N THR A 206 10.82 0.07 -15.57
CA THR A 206 11.58 -0.01 -16.84
C THR A 206 11.14 -1.18 -17.73
N ALA A 207 10.22 -2.00 -17.29
CA ALA A 207 9.64 -3.06 -18.11
C ALA A 207 8.79 -2.47 -19.25
N PRO A 208 8.49 -3.25 -20.29
CA PRO A 208 7.50 -2.86 -21.30
C PRO A 208 6.17 -2.50 -20.66
N ALA A 209 5.48 -1.53 -21.26
CA ALA A 209 4.15 -1.13 -20.80
C ALA A 209 3.19 -2.32 -20.80
N ASP A 210 2.43 -2.45 -19.72
CA ASP A 210 1.43 -3.50 -19.56
C ASP A 210 0.09 -3.11 -20.18
N ASP A 211 -0.63 -4.07 -20.72
CA ASP A 211 -2.05 -3.96 -21.07
C ASP A 211 -2.86 -4.60 -19.93
N LEU A 212 -3.50 -3.78 -19.13
CA LEU A 212 -4.27 -4.23 -17.96
C LEU A 212 -5.69 -4.72 -18.30
N SER A 213 -6.02 -4.92 -19.57
CA SER A 213 -7.34 -5.40 -19.99
C SER A 213 -7.68 -6.82 -19.47
N TYR A 214 -6.65 -7.58 -19.07
CA TYR A 214 -6.82 -8.89 -18.41
C TYR A 214 -7.38 -8.79 -16.98
N LEU A 215 -7.25 -7.63 -16.33
CA LEU A 215 -7.79 -7.41 -14.98
C LEU A 215 -9.30 -7.23 -15.02
N THR A 216 -10.02 -8.33 -14.84
CA THR A 216 -11.50 -8.33 -14.80
C THR A 216 -12.07 -8.17 -13.40
N ILE A 217 -11.22 -8.24 -12.38
CA ILE A 217 -11.58 -8.11 -10.96
C ILE A 217 -12.10 -6.68 -10.70
N PRO A 218 -13.21 -6.52 -9.96
CA PRO A 218 -13.67 -5.19 -9.54
C PRO A 218 -12.53 -4.44 -8.84
N THR A 219 -12.14 -3.29 -9.38
CA THR A 219 -10.95 -2.55 -8.93
C THR A 219 -11.31 -1.13 -8.54
N LEU A 220 -10.86 -0.67 -7.38
CA LEU A 220 -10.90 0.73 -6.95
C LEU A 220 -9.50 1.33 -7.04
N ILE A 221 -9.34 2.35 -7.87
CA ILE A 221 -8.08 3.07 -8.05
C ILE A 221 -8.18 4.38 -7.28
N ILE A 222 -7.20 4.65 -6.40
CA ILE A 222 -7.16 5.85 -5.55
C ILE A 222 -5.81 6.53 -5.71
N ASN A 223 -5.82 7.86 -5.93
CA ASN A 223 -4.57 8.65 -5.89
C ASN A 223 -4.82 10.09 -5.44
N GLY A 224 -3.76 10.85 -5.23
CA GLY A 224 -3.78 12.30 -5.09
C GLY A 224 -3.53 12.98 -6.45
N ASP A 225 -4.08 14.18 -6.65
CA ASP A 225 -3.88 14.95 -7.88
C ASP A 225 -2.45 15.55 -8.00
N HIS A 226 -1.71 15.58 -6.89
CA HIS A 226 -0.32 16.07 -6.79
C HIS A 226 0.68 14.96 -6.41
N ASP A 227 0.43 13.71 -6.78
CA ASP A 227 1.38 12.62 -6.54
C ASP A 227 2.63 12.77 -7.42
N THR A 228 3.77 13.05 -6.77
CA THR A 228 5.09 13.19 -7.42
C THR A 228 5.93 11.91 -7.39
N MET A 229 5.54 10.90 -6.61
CA MET A 229 6.22 9.62 -6.52
C MET A 229 5.77 8.65 -7.62
N VAL A 230 4.46 8.50 -7.75
CA VAL A 230 3.81 7.74 -8.83
C VAL A 230 2.78 8.66 -9.47
N PRO A 231 3.15 9.38 -10.53
CA PRO A 231 2.33 10.45 -11.10
C PRO A 231 0.89 10.03 -11.41
N THR A 232 -0.06 10.91 -11.10
CA THR A 232 -1.51 10.69 -11.22
C THR A 232 -1.97 10.21 -12.61
N PRO A 233 -1.32 10.56 -13.73
CA PRO A 233 -1.62 9.98 -15.05
C PRO A 233 -1.62 8.45 -15.09
N ASN A 234 -0.81 7.78 -14.26
CA ASN A 234 -0.86 6.32 -14.14
C ASN A 234 -2.23 5.81 -13.66
N SER A 235 -2.89 6.55 -12.77
CA SER A 235 -4.20 6.18 -12.26
C SER A 235 -5.28 6.30 -13.33
N TYR A 236 -5.22 7.32 -14.18
CA TYR A 236 -6.10 7.47 -15.35
C TYR A 236 -5.85 6.35 -16.36
N GLN A 237 -4.57 6.06 -16.67
CA GLN A 237 -4.20 4.96 -17.57
C GLN A 237 -4.75 3.62 -17.08
N MET A 238 -4.59 3.30 -15.79
CA MET A 238 -5.14 2.07 -15.21
C MET A 238 -6.67 2.03 -15.31
N HIS A 239 -7.34 3.16 -15.06
CA HIS A 239 -8.80 3.25 -15.15
C HIS A 239 -9.31 3.03 -16.56
N ASP A 240 -8.63 3.60 -17.55
CA ASP A 240 -9.00 3.45 -18.97
C ASP A 240 -8.83 2.00 -19.46
N GLN A 241 -7.86 1.26 -18.93
CA GLN A 241 -7.57 -0.10 -19.33
C GLN A 241 -8.36 -1.16 -18.54
N ILE A 242 -8.63 -0.93 -17.26
CA ILE A 242 -9.35 -1.88 -16.40
C ILE A 242 -10.86 -1.60 -16.49
N LYS A 243 -11.57 -2.38 -17.30
CA LYS A 243 -13.00 -2.18 -17.59
C LYS A 243 -13.89 -2.13 -16.35
N ASN A 244 -13.59 -2.93 -15.33
CA ASN A 244 -14.38 -3.01 -14.08
C ASN A 244 -13.73 -2.18 -12.96
N SER A 245 -13.37 -0.93 -13.26
CA SER A 245 -12.71 -0.06 -12.29
C SER A 245 -13.53 1.19 -11.94
N GLN A 246 -13.29 1.68 -10.73
CA GLN A 246 -13.72 2.98 -10.24
C GLN A 246 -12.47 3.82 -9.94
N LEU A 247 -12.50 5.10 -10.26
CA LEU A 247 -11.41 6.05 -10.03
C LEU A 247 -11.80 7.08 -8.98
N LEU A 248 -10.93 7.27 -7.97
CA LEU A 248 -11.07 8.30 -6.94
C LEU A 248 -9.77 9.10 -6.84
N ILE A 249 -9.81 10.34 -7.28
CA ILE A 249 -8.69 11.29 -7.15
C ILE A 249 -9.02 12.28 -6.04
N PHE A 250 -8.16 12.35 -5.02
CA PHE A 250 -8.30 13.32 -3.95
C PHE A 250 -7.61 14.63 -4.33
N PRO A 251 -8.30 15.78 -4.18
CA PRO A 251 -7.72 17.09 -4.48
C PRO A 251 -6.65 17.48 -3.45
N ASP A 252 -5.74 18.36 -3.82
CA ASP A 252 -4.69 18.94 -2.97
C ASP A 252 -3.93 17.87 -2.17
N SER A 253 -3.66 16.72 -2.78
CA SER A 253 -3.05 15.60 -2.10
C SER A 253 -1.96 14.92 -2.93
N GLY A 254 -0.93 14.44 -2.23
CA GLY A 254 0.20 13.73 -2.82
C GLY A 254 0.06 12.21 -2.73
N HIS A 255 1.20 11.55 -2.72
CA HIS A 255 1.32 10.09 -2.66
C HIS A 255 0.65 9.44 -1.44
N GLY A 256 0.55 10.17 -0.33
CA GLY A 256 -0.13 9.76 0.90
C GLY A 256 -1.62 10.11 0.95
N SER A 257 -2.30 10.22 -0.20
CA SER A 257 -3.70 10.67 -0.30
C SER A 257 -4.67 9.91 0.61
N ILE A 258 -4.53 8.57 0.71
CA ILE A 258 -5.37 7.75 1.60
C ILE A 258 -5.16 8.08 3.09
N PHE A 259 -4.01 8.61 3.48
CA PHE A 259 -3.72 9.06 4.84
C PHE A 259 -4.14 10.52 5.06
N GLN A 260 -4.00 11.38 4.04
CA GLN A 260 -4.49 12.77 4.12
C GLN A 260 -6.01 12.81 4.28
N TYR A 261 -6.70 11.88 3.66
CA TYR A 261 -8.15 11.74 3.65
C TYR A 261 -8.62 10.47 4.39
N ALA A 262 -7.91 10.05 5.44
CA ALA A 262 -8.08 8.75 6.08
C ALA A 262 -9.54 8.34 6.36
N PRO A 263 -10.43 9.17 6.98
CA PRO A 263 -11.81 8.77 7.21
C PRO A 263 -12.60 8.56 5.91
N VAL A 264 -12.44 9.47 4.94
CA VAL A 264 -13.17 9.41 3.65
C VAL A 264 -12.67 8.24 2.82
N ALA A 265 -11.35 8.04 2.74
CA ALA A 265 -10.74 6.93 2.00
C ALA A 265 -11.19 5.58 2.59
N ALA A 266 -11.11 5.41 3.91
CA ALA A 266 -11.57 4.19 4.58
C ALA A 266 -13.06 3.91 4.31
N GLN A 267 -13.93 4.93 4.41
CA GLN A 267 -15.35 4.77 4.12
C GLN A 267 -15.62 4.37 2.66
N LYS A 268 -14.92 5.01 1.69
CA LYS A 268 -15.06 4.69 0.26
C LYS A 268 -14.58 3.27 -0.03
N ILE A 269 -13.47 2.85 0.55
CA ILE A 269 -12.95 1.48 0.44
C ILE A 269 -13.96 0.50 1.03
N SER A 270 -14.43 0.68 2.26
CA SER A 270 -15.39 -0.23 2.91
C SER A 270 -16.67 -0.38 2.09
N ARG A 271 -17.23 0.71 1.56
CA ARG A 271 -18.39 0.67 0.66
C ARG A 271 -18.10 -0.11 -0.62
N PHE A 272 -16.91 0.08 -1.21
CA PHE A 272 -16.50 -0.66 -2.39
C PHE A 272 -16.38 -2.16 -2.08
N LEU A 273 -15.80 -2.55 -0.95
CA LEU A 273 -15.61 -3.95 -0.56
C LEU A 273 -16.94 -4.70 -0.32
N THR A 274 -17.99 -4.00 0.12
CA THR A 274 -19.31 -4.56 0.45
C THR A 274 -20.37 -4.35 -0.64
N ALA A 275 -20.05 -3.60 -1.71
CA ALA A 275 -21.01 -3.35 -2.78
C ALA A 275 -21.46 -4.65 -3.46
N ALA A 276 -22.73 -4.71 -3.91
CA ALA A 276 -23.19 -5.82 -4.73
C ALA A 276 -22.33 -5.93 -6.02
N PRO A 277 -22.17 -7.15 -6.58
CA PRO A 277 -21.53 -7.30 -7.88
C PRO A 277 -22.19 -6.38 -8.92
N ILE A 278 -21.38 -5.68 -9.71
CA ILE A 278 -21.88 -4.94 -10.87
C ILE A 278 -22.41 -6.00 -11.84
N LYS A 279 -23.74 -5.97 -12.08
CA LYS A 279 -24.41 -6.89 -13.03
C LYS A 279 -24.00 -6.58 -14.46
#